data_52f2895ae97650f2b9e29069791e8b94
#
_entry.id   52f2895ae97650f2b9e29069791e8b94
#
_cell.length_a   1.000
_cell.length_b   1.000
_cell.length_c   1.000
_cell.angle_alpha   90.00
_cell.angle_beta   90.00
_cell.angle_gamma   90.00
#
_symmetry.space_group_name_H-M   'P 1'
#
loop_
_entity.id
_entity.type
_entity.pdbx_description
1 polymer ?
#
loop_
_entity_poly.entity_id
_entity_poly.type
_entity_poly.pdbx_seq_one_letter_code
_entity_poly.pdbx_strand_id
1 'polypeptide(L)'
;MVRIGGLASGMDIDSLVGDLMKAERIPLNKLHQKKQLFEWQRDDYRSMNKLLADLDKFVFDGIFRQSTFTKKTVTTSNESAVSVRNINATSNLNSNIQVHSLAEAANMKSSIEIAAADFDPNATLESQNGKLASPVPIAQTTISVEAIQKDGSMPTAPVDITFDPTKDSLNDVLNRINNSDAGVVAFYDSVTRKVSITAKNTGDATGAEIKLSPGFFTDTLKLDADSDLAVSGSRGKAGANADFTINGLRTQRSTNTFVINGFEYTLKQPTGTATVTVNSATDEEAIFKSVKDFVDKYNETIDGISSKINEERYRKYQPLSDEEREAMTEKQAEMWDEKAKSGMLRNDSILSGALNKMRIDLYSSVGNSTDSINDNYDQLSEIGIKTSSNYREGGKLVIDEAKLREAIKNDPNAIYKLFTHDSAIDGEDGLARKLRSTIKDTITVIEGRAGNALKTSAQFTLGRNLTSIDSQINRFEDRLIKVEDRYWRQFTAMEKAIQKANSQSAYLMQQFSY
;
A
#
# COMPACT_ATOMS: atom_id res chain seq x y z
N MET A 1 -53.98 -16.42 20.42
CA MET A 1 -55.40 -16.68 20.18
C MET A 1 -55.53 -17.69 19.06
N VAL A 2 -56.43 -18.67 19.21
CA VAL A 2 -56.75 -19.59 18.10
C VAL A 2 -57.53 -18.75 17.06
N ARG A 3 -56.98 -18.56 15.87
CA ARG A 3 -57.61 -17.87 14.75
C ARG A 3 -58.58 -18.85 14.07
N ILE A 4 -59.88 -18.67 14.23
CA ILE A 4 -60.89 -19.45 13.54
C ILE A 4 -61.46 -18.55 12.45
N GLY A 5 -60.94 -18.65 11.22
CA GLY A 5 -61.38 -17.84 10.09
C GLY A 5 -62.34 -18.61 9.18
N GLY A 6 -63.45 -17.99 8.75
CA GLY A 6 -64.25 -18.44 7.61
C GLY A 6 -65.24 -19.59 7.79
N LEU A 7 -65.39 -20.15 8.99
CA LEU A 7 -66.24 -21.33 9.21
C LEU A 7 -67.75 -21.02 9.10
N ALA A 8 -68.18 -19.81 9.38
CA ALA A 8 -69.60 -19.44 9.36
C ALA A 8 -70.02 -18.68 8.10
N SER A 9 -69.11 -17.91 7.51
CA SER A 9 -69.35 -17.11 6.31
C SER A 9 -68.89 -17.77 5.01
N GLY A 10 -67.97 -18.76 5.07
CA GLY A 10 -67.34 -19.33 3.90
C GLY A 10 -66.28 -18.40 3.26
N MET A 11 -65.94 -17.26 3.89
CA MET A 11 -64.97 -16.29 3.38
C MET A 11 -63.56 -16.64 3.89
N ASP A 12 -62.56 -16.55 3.03
CA ASP A 12 -61.13 -16.67 3.41
C ASP A 12 -60.69 -15.33 4.08
N ILE A 13 -60.84 -15.26 5.41
CA ILE A 13 -60.52 -14.09 6.22
C ILE A 13 -59.03 -13.86 6.24
N ASP A 14 -58.17 -14.89 6.19
CA ASP A 14 -56.72 -14.76 6.16
C ASP A 14 -56.30 -14.05 4.88
N SER A 15 -56.86 -14.43 3.72
CA SER A 15 -56.59 -13.76 2.44
C SER A 15 -57.11 -12.30 2.45
N LEU A 16 -58.33 -12.05 2.96
CA LEU A 16 -58.90 -10.70 3.04
C LEU A 16 -58.07 -9.77 3.93
N VAL A 17 -57.67 -10.21 5.13
CA VAL A 17 -56.80 -9.42 6.02
C VAL A 17 -55.43 -9.22 5.37
N GLY A 18 -54.87 -10.24 4.71
CA GLY A 18 -53.63 -10.12 3.98
C GLY A 18 -53.67 -9.05 2.89
N ASP A 19 -54.75 -9.03 2.07
CA ASP A 19 -54.89 -8.03 1.00
C ASP A 19 -55.13 -6.62 1.53
N LEU A 20 -55.89 -6.45 2.61
CA LEU A 20 -56.03 -5.16 3.29
C LEU A 20 -54.67 -4.69 3.86
N MET A 21 -53.90 -5.57 4.47
CA MET A 21 -52.60 -5.25 5.02
C MET A 21 -51.57 -4.92 3.92
N LYS A 22 -51.66 -5.50 2.72
CA LYS A 22 -50.83 -5.09 1.57
C LYS A 22 -51.09 -3.60 1.23
N ALA A 23 -52.34 -3.18 1.18
CA ALA A 23 -52.69 -1.77 0.93
C ALA A 23 -52.15 -0.85 2.04
N GLU A 24 -52.29 -1.25 3.30
CA GLU A 24 -51.79 -0.49 4.46
C GLU A 24 -50.27 -0.40 4.52
N ARG A 25 -49.54 -1.33 3.92
CA ARG A 25 -48.06 -1.35 3.84
C ARG A 25 -47.50 -0.41 2.77
N ILE A 26 -48.27 0.03 1.78
CA ILE A 26 -47.77 0.91 0.71
C ILE A 26 -47.00 2.14 1.23
N PRO A 27 -47.48 2.87 2.28
CA PRO A 27 -46.72 3.99 2.83
C PRO A 27 -45.40 3.55 3.52
N LEU A 28 -45.36 2.37 4.14
CA LEU A 28 -44.16 1.83 4.73
C LEU A 28 -43.12 1.53 3.64
N ASN A 29 -43.50 0.85 2.56
CA ASN A 29 -42.61 0.58 1.41
C ASN A 29 -42.01 1.87 0.84
N LYS A 30 -42.80 2.97 0.77
CA LYS A 30 -42.27 4.29 0.37
C LYS A 30 -41.24 4.85 1.33
N LEU A 31 -41.34 4.58 2.64
CA LEU A 31 -40.32 4.98 3.61
C LEU A 31 -39.01 4.16 3.41
N HIS A 32 -39.14 2.86 3.19
CA HIS A 32 -37.98 2.00 2.86
C HIS A 32 -37.30 2.43 1.56
N GLN A 33 -38.07 2.71 0.50
CA GLN A 33 -37.56 3.26 -0.75
C GLN A 33 -36.79 4.57 -0.54
N LYS A 34 -37.35 5.50 0.28
CA LYS A 34 -36.70 6.77 0.60
C LYS A 34 -35.43 6.58 1.42
N LYS A 35 -35.43 5.64 2.36
CA LYS A 35 -34.22 5.24 3.12
C LYS A 35 -33.12 4.78 2.19
N GLN A 36 -33.44 3.85 1.29
CA GLN A 36 -32.50 3.28 0.32
C GLN A 36 -31.91 4.35 -0.60
N LEU A 37 -32.71 5.33 -1.05
CA LEU A 37 -32.21 6.46 -1.85
C LEU A 37 -31.20 7.31 -1.08
N PHE A 38 -31.41 7.56 0.22
CA PHE A 38 -30.45 8.30 1.04
C PHE A 38 -29.18 7.50 1.30
N GLU A 39 -29.28 6.18 1.45
CA GLU A 39 -28.13 5.30 1.57
C GLU A 39 -27.29 5.32 0.30
N TRP A 40 -27.88 5.16 -0.87
CA TRP A 40 -27.19 5.24 -2.15
C TRP A 40 -26.56 6.62 -2.39
N GLN A 41 -27.28 7.71 -2.07
CA GLN A 41 -26.72 9.05 -2.19
C GLN A 41 -25.53 9.26 -1.25
N ARG A 42 -25.59 8.78 -0.01
CA ARG A 42 -24.48 8.79 0.94
C ARG A 42 -23.28 8.04 0.40
N ASP A 43 -23.51 6.86 -0.15
CA ASP A 43 -22.43 5.99 -0.62
C ASP A 43 -21.78 6.56 -1.89
N ASP A 44 -22.56 7.19 -2.77
CA ASP A 44 -22.05 7.93 -3.91
C ASP A 44 -21.15 9.11 -3.50
N TYR A 45 -21.57 9.91 -2.52
CA TYR A 45 -20.72 10.98 -1.99
C TYR A 45 -19.42 10.44 -1.36
N ARG A 46 -19.49 9.33 -0.65
CA ARG A 46 -18.31 8.69 -0.06
C ARG A 46 -17.37 8.17 -1.11
N SER A 47 -17.88 7.66 -2.23
CA SER A 47 -17.04 7.22 -3.35
C SER A 47 -16.32 8.41 -4.01
N MET A 48 -17.01 9.54 -4.19
CA MET A 48 -16.40 10.79 -4.68
C MET A 48 -15.36 11.34 -3.70
N ASN A 49 -15.63 11.26 -2.40
CA ASN A 49 -14.69 11.65 -1.37
C ASN A 49 -13.39 10.83 -1.42
N LYS A 50 -13.52 9.52 -1.62
CA LYS A 50 -12.37 8.64 -1.82
C LYS A 50 -11.57 9.02 -3.06
N LEU A 51 -12.23 9.28 -4.19
CA LEU A 51 -11.58 9.68 -5.43
C LEU A 51 -10.76 10.98 -5.26
N LEU A 52 -11.32 11.96 -4.55
CA LEU A 52 -10.63 13.21 -4.21
C LEU A 52 -9.46 12.99 -3.24
N ALA A 53 -9.62 12.16 -2.23
CA ALA A 53 -8.56 11.83 -1.28
C ALA A 53 -7.40 11.08 -1.95
N ASP A 54 -7.71 10.17 -2.89
CA ASP A 54 -6.71 9.47 -3.68
C ASP A 54 -5.90 10.44 -4.56
N LEU A 55 -6.54 11.47 -5.13
CA LEU A 55 -5.85 12.54 -5.87
C LEU A 55 -4.98 13.39 -4.93
N ASP A 56 -5.48 13.83 -3.76
CA ASP A 56 -4.67 14.61 -2.80
C ASP A 56 -3.40 13.85 -2.39
N LYS A 57 -3.57 12.57 -2.08
CA LYS A 57 -2.45 11.70 -1.72
C LYS A 57 -1.45 11.56 -2.87
N PHE A 58 -1.94 11.36 -4.10
CA PHE A 58 -1.10 11.22 -5.28
C PHE A 58 -0.28 12.49 -5.55
N VAL A 59 -0.91 13.65 -5.45
CA VAL A 59 -0.25 14.96 -5.59
C VAL A 59 0.81 15.15 -4.51
N PHE A 60 0.48 14.83 -3.24
CA PHE A 60 1.40 14.96 -2.12
C PHE A 60 2.63 14.06 -2.23
N ASP A 61 2.44 12.80 -2.63
CA ASP A 61 3.52 11.83 -2.75
C ASP A 61 4.35 12.00 -4.05
N GLY A 62 3.81 12.71 -5.04
CA GLY A 62 4.40 12.93 -6.35
C GLY A 62 4.97 14.34 -6.55
N ILE A 63 4.24 15.18 -7.26
CA ILE A 63 4.71 16.50 -7.73
C ILE A 63 4.92 17.54 -6.60
N PHE A 64 4.38 17.29 -5.42
CA PHE A 64 4.59 18.17 -4.26
C PHE A 64 5.94 17.95 -3.59
N ARG A 65 6.65 16.85 -3.87
CA ARG A 65 7.95 16.53 -3.28
C ARG A 65 9.10 17.07 -4.11
N GLN A 66 10.02 17.79 -3.48
CA GLN A 66 11.24 18.28 -4.12
C GLN A 66 12.06 17.14 -4.74
N SER A 67 12.09 15.97 -4.09
CA SER A 67 12.80 14.80 -4.59
C SER A 67 12.33 14.33 -5.98
N THR A 68 11.12 14.69 -6.40
CA THR A 68 10.61 14.39 -7.74
C THR A 68 11.39 15.18 -8.82
N PHE A 69 11.75 16.43 -8.54
CA PHE A 69 12.40 17.34 -9.48
C PHE A 69 13.93 17.38 -9.35
N THR A 70 14.47 16.78 -8.29
CA THR A 70 15.92 16.68 -8.07
C THR A 70 16.49 15.31 -8.44
N LYS A 71 15.69 14.45 -9.06
CA LYS A 71 16.15 13.14 -9.55
C LYS A 71 17.32 13.29 -10.50
N LYS A 72 18.31 12.40 -10.38
CA LYS A 72 19.50 12.37 -11.22
C LYS A 72 19.62 11.02 -11.90
N THR A 73 19.93 11.03 -13.18
CA THR A 73 20.51 9.88 -13.88
C THR A 73 22.01 9.90 -13.67
N VAL A 74 22.63 8.74 -13.55
CA VAL A 74 24.07 8.59 -13.44
C VAL A 74 24.53 7.70 -14.58
N THR A 75 25.56 8.15 -15.29
CA THR A 75 26.20 7.40 -16.36
C THR A 75 27.66 7.15 -16.01
N THR A 76 28.14 5.96 -16.31
CA THR A 76 29.54 5.58 -16.14
C THR A 76 30.13 5.17 -17.48
N SER A 77 31.39 5.51 -17.75
CA SER A 77 32.06 5.11 -18.99
C SER A 77 32.36 3.60 -19.02
N ASN A 78 32.31 2.92 -17.88
CA ASN A 78 32.49 1.46 -17.77
C ASN A 78 31.64 0.91 -16.60
N GLU A 79 30.40 0.54 -16.89
CA GLU A 79 29.47 0.00 -15.89
C GLU A 79 29.84 -1.41 -15.40
N SER A 80 30.63 -2.15 -16.18
CA SER A 80 31.13 -3.46 -15.75
C SER A 80 32.19 -3.36 -14.67
N ALA A 81 32.91 -2.24 -14.60
CA ALA A 81 33.91 -1.99 -13.58
C ALA A 81 33.36 -1.24 -12.37
N VAL A 82 32.56 -0.21 -12.61
CA VAL A 82 32.00 0.64 -11.55
C VAL A 82 30.54 0.98 -11.91
N SER A 83 29.60 0.65 -11.04
CA SER A 83 28.25 1.18 -11.13
C SER A 83 28.02 2.23 -10.04
N VAL A 84 27.24 3.26 -10.39
CA VAL A 84 26.94 4.37 -9.48
C VAL A 84 25.45 4.68 -9.57
N ARG A 85 24.82 4.87 -8.42
CA ARG A 85 23.42 5.33 -8.36
C ARG A 85 23.27 6.53 -7.45
N ASN A 86 22.36 7.43 -7.77
CA ASN A 86 22.00 8.50 -6.88
C ASN A 86 21.10 7.97 -5.75
N ILE A 87 21.42 8.31 -4.49
CA ILE A 87 20.56 8.04 -3.33
C ILE A 87 19.81 9.32 -2.93
N ASN A 88 20.53 10.43 -2.71
CA ASN A 88 19.95 11.69 -2.23
C ASN A 88 20.73 12.93 -2.67
N ALA A 89 21.64 12.81 -3.63
CA ALA A 89 22.38 13.96 -4.14
C ALA A 89 21.47 14.89 -4.96
N THR A 90 21.53 16.16 -4.69
CA THR A 90 20.83 17.22 -5.44
C THR A 90 21.73 17.90 -6.47
N SER A 91 23.04 17.87 -6.26
CA SER A 91 24.06 18.43 -7.15
C SER A 91 24.42 17.47 -8.29
N ASN A 92 24.88 18.00 -9.40
CA ASN A 92 25.45 17.18 -10.47
C ASN A 92 26.82 16.62 -10.03
N LEU A 93 27.08 15.38 -10.40
CA LEU A 93 28.35 14.71 -10.20
C LEU A 93 29.13 14.74 -11.52
N ASN A 94 30.41 15.10 -11.41
CA ASN A 94 31.44 14.81 -12.42
C ASN A 94 32.64 14.27 -11.65
N SER A 95 32.93 13.01 -11.82
CA SER A 95 33.94 12.31 -11.03
C SER A 95 34.68 11.31 -11.88
N ASN A 96 35.95 11.12 -11.56
CA ASN A 96 36.82 10.12 -12.17
C ASN A 96 37.23 9.12 -11.10
N ILE A 97 37.08 7.81 -11.37
CA ILE A 97 37.45 6.76 -10.45
C ILE A 97 38.34 5.73 -11.12
N GLN A 98 39.41 5.33 -10.45
CA GLN A 98 40.32 4.24 -10.83
C GLN A 98 40.30 3.20 -9.71
N VAL A 99 39.97 1.96 -10.01
CA VAL A 99 39.89 0.86 -9.04
C VAL A 99 41.21 0.06 -9.12
N HIS A 100 41.95 0.05 -8.02
CA HIS A 100 43.23 -0.69 -7.92
C HIS A 100 42.98 -2.13 -7.49
N SER A 101 42.18 -2.36 -6.42
CA SER A 101 41.75 -3.65 -5.94
C SER A 101 40.35 -3.61 -5.33
N LEU A 102 39.70 -4.76 -5.28
CA LEU A 102 38.42 -4.93 -4.59
C LEU A 102 38.63 -5.32 -3.14
N ALA A 103 37.64 -5.01 -2.30
CA ALA A 103 37.56 -5.58 -0.97
C ALA A 103 37.27 -7.09 -1.05
N GLU A 104 38.01 -7.87 -0.29
CA GLU A 104 37.87 -9.32 -0.19
C GLU A 104 37.56 -9.72 1.25
N ALA A 105 36.82 -10.81 1.42
CA ALA A 105 36.53 -11.38 2.73
C ALA A 105 37.63 -12.33 3.16
N ALA A 106 37.97 -12.30 4.44
CA ALA A 106 38.83 -13.30 5.04
C ALA A 106 38.20 -14.69 4.98
N ASN A 107 39.01 -15.71 4.77
CA ASN A 107 38.52 -17.08 4.79
C ASN A 107 39.58 -18.03 5.34
N MET A 108 39.12 -19.15 5.87
CA MET A 108 39.96 -20.25 6.36
C MET A 108 39.38 -21.58 5.91
N LYS A 109 40.26 -22.59 5.77
CA LYS A 109 39.86 -23.96 5.44
C LYS A 109 40.67 -24.97 6.28
N SER A 110 40.07 -26.13 6.53
CA SER A 110 40.76 -27.23 7.21
C SER A 110 42.08 -27.57 6.54
N SER A 111 43.12 -27.72 7.35
CA SER A 111 44.47 -28.06 6.91
C SER A 111 44.53 -29.41 6.23
N ILE A 112 43.87 -30.40 6.81
CA ILE A 112 43.79 -31.78 6.37
C ILE A 112 42.33 -32.21 6.30
N GLU A 113 42.06 -33.41 5.83
CA GLU A 113 40.78 -34.05 5.97
C GLU A 113 40.42 -34.19 7.45
N ILE A 114 39.22 -33.77 7.84
CA ILE A 114 38.77 -33.82 9.23
C ILE A 114 38.06 -35.12 9.58
N ALA A 115 37.73 -35.94 8.59
CA ALA A 115 36.95 -37.16 8.80
C ALA A 115 37.32 -38.26 7.78
N ALA A 116 36.96 -39.50 8.10
CA ALA A 116 37.03 -40.66 7.22
C ALA A 116 35.98 -40.56 6.08
N ALA A 117 36.12 -41.41 5.05
CA ALA A 117 35.25 -41.37 3.87
C ALA A 117 33.80 -41.77 4.17
N ASP A 118 33.57 -42.53 5.22
CA ASP A 118 32.25 -43.00 5.67
C ASP A 118 31.65 -42.16 6.80
N PHE A 119 32.16 -40.93 7.01
CA PHE A 119 31.62 -39.96 7.96
C PHE A 119 30.31 -39.39 7.48
N ASP A 120 29.29 -39.44 8.36
CA ASP A 120 27.97 -38.81 8.10
C ASP A 120 27.85 -37.47 8.85
N PRO A 121 27.87 -36.33 8.16
CA PRO A 121 27.79 -35.00 8.79
C PRO A 121 26.42 -34.69 9.40
N ASN A 122 25.41 -35.53 9.18
CA ASN A 122 24.05 -35.36 9.73
C ASN A 122 23.79 -36.25 10.95
N ALA A 123 24.67 -37.21 11.24
CA ALA A 123 24.59 -38.01 12.45
C ALA A 123 25.24 -37.27 13.63
N THR A 124 24.86 -37.63 14.86
CA THR A 124 25.41 -36.97 16.06
C THR A 124 26.93 -37.10 16.13
N LEU A 125 27.60 -36.04 16.57
CA LEU A 125 29.06 -36.01 16.67
C LEU A 125 29.60 -37.14 17.55
N GLU A 126 28.92 -37.48 18.62
CA GLU A 126 29.23 -38.64 19.47
C GLU A 126 29.26 -39.94 18.65
N SER A 127 28.26 -40.22 17.86
CA SER A 127 28.19 -41.45 17.06
C SER A 127 29.26 -41.52 15.96
N GLN A 128 29.76 -40.37 15.52
CA GLN A 128 30.74 -40.22 14.45
C GLN A 128 32.17 -40.00 14.99
N ASN A 129 32.36 -39.95 16.32
CA ASN A 129 33.65 -39.59 16.93
C ASN A 129 34.82 -40.52 16.47
N GLY A 130 34.56 -41.80 16.25
CA GLY A 130 35.55 -42.75 15.74
C GLY A 130 35.95 -42.54 14.28
N LYS A 131 35.22 -41.71 13.52
CA LYS A 131 35.47 -41.37 12.13
C LYS A 131 36.08 -39.97 11.94
N LEU A 132 36.14 -39.18 13.00
CA LEU A 132 36.80 -37.87 12.99
C LEU A 132 38.33 -38.06 13.16
N ALA A 133 39.12 -37.25 12.46
CA ALA A 133 40.57 -37.24 12.60
C ALA A 133 41.02 -36.85 14.02
N SER A 134 40.18 -36.08 14.73
CA SER A 134 40.33 -35.82 16.16
C SER A 134 38.96 -35.81 16.80
N PRO A 135 38.69 -36.65 17.79
CA PRO A 135 37.41 -36.76 18.46
C PRO A 135 36.96 -35.46 19.15
N VAL A 136 35.66 -35.20 19.17
CA VAL A 136 35.07 -34.13 19.96
C VAL A 136 34.82 -34.62 21.39
N PRO A 137 35.15 -33.84 22.43
CA PRO A 137 34.78 -34.17 23.79
C PRO A 137 33.25 -34.37 23.93
N ILE A 138 32.82 -35.45 24.63
CA ILE A 138 31.39 -35.80 24.80
C ILE A 138 30.80 -35.00 25.96
N ALA A 139 31.01 -33.71 25.95
CA ALA A 139 30.38 -32.77 26.89
C ALA A 139 29.83 -31.58 26.13
N GLN A 140 28.84 -30.92 26.70
CA GLN A 140 28.35 -29.66 26.12
C GLN A 140 29.55 -28.71 25.95
N THR A 141 29.71 -28.23 24.71
CA THR A 141 30.87 -27.43 24.32
C THR A 141 30.40 -26.05 23.88
N THR A 142 31.11 -25.03 24.37
CA THR A 142 30.93 -23.64 23.90
C THR A 142 32.10 -23.27 23.02
N ILE A 143 31.83 -22.76 21.83
CA ILE A 143 32.82 -22.22 20.91
C ILE A 143 32.56 -20.73 20.74
N SER A 144 33.63 -19.97 20.53
CA SER A 144 33.54 -18.51 20.36
C SER A 144 34.09 -18.10 19.01
N VAL A 145 33.40 -17.20 18.33
CA VAL A 145 33.75 -16.71 17.00
C VAL A 145 33.68 -15.19 16.98
N GLU A 146 34.70 -14.56 16.44
CA GLU A 146 34.73 -13.13 16.11
C GLU A 146 34.99 -12.99 14.61
N ALA A 147 34.27 -12.07 13.93
CA ALA A 147 34.60 -11.72 12.56
C ALA A 147 34.38 -10.23 12.29
N ILE A 148 35.10 -9.74 11.28
CA ILE A 148 35.02 -8.33 10.85
C ILE A 148 33.58 -7.88 10.61
N GLN A 149 33.23 -6.70 11.11
CA GLN A 149 31.93 -6.09 10.94
C GLN A 149 31.85 -5.28 9.63
N LYS A 150 30.64 -4.86 9.28
CA LYS A 150 30.40 -4.12 8.03
C LYS A 150 31.14 -2.79 7.94
N ASP A 151 31.45 -2.18 9.06
CA ASP A 151 32.20 -0.92 9.14
C ASP A 151 33.72 -1.11 9.04
N GLY A 152 34.20 -2.37 8.97
CA GLY A 152 35.62 -2.73 8.91
C GLY A 152 36.26 -2.87 10.28
N SER A 153 35.54 -2.78 11.38
CA SER A 153 36.04 -3.01 12.73
C SER A 153 35.85 -4.46 13.19
N MET A 154 36.65 -4.89 14.17
CA MET A 154 36.38 -6.13 14.89
C MET A 154 35.37 -5.90 16.02
N PRO A 155 34.51 -6.89 16.36
CA PRO A 155 33.62 -6.79 17.50
C PRO A 155 34.39 -6.67 18.81
N THR A 156 33.77 -6.07 19.82
CA THR A 156 34.38 -5.91 21.16
C THR A 156 34.34 -7.17 22.02
N ALA A 157 33.54 -8.15 21.62
CA ALA A 157 33.39 -9.44 22.28
C ALA A 157 33.04 -10.53 21.27
N PRO A 158 33.52 -11.78 21.47
CA PRO A 158 33.15 -12.92 20.64
C PRO A 158 31.66 -13.26 20.78
N VAL A 159 31.15 -13.96 19.80
CA VAL A 159 29.84 -14.60 19.84
C VAL A 159 30.03 -16.05 20.29
N ASP A 160 29.41 -16.38 21.42
CA ASP A 160 29.48 -17.74 22.00
C ASP A 160 28.32 -18.60 21.44
N ILE A 161 28.71 -19.80 20.99
CA ILE A 161 27.81 -20.78 20.39
C ILE A 161 27.96 -22.09 21.14
N THR A 162 26.90 -22.59 21.75
CA THR A 162 26.90 -23.82 22.51
C THR A 162 26.26 -24.94 21.72
N PHE A 163 26.87 -26.14 21.75
CA PHE A 163 26.34 -27.36 21.16
C PHE A 163 26.56 -28.58 22.07
N ASP A 164 25.76 -29.61 21.88
CA ASP A 164 25.79 -30.87 22.61
C ASP A 164 26.18 -32.03 21.66
N PRO A 165 27.40 -32.57 21.68
CA PRO A 165 27.84 -33.61 20.77
C PRO A 165 26.99 -34.89 20.80
N THR A 166 26.22 -35.12 21.87
CA THR A 166 25.34 -36.29 21.98
C THR A 166 24.03 -36.12 21.20
N LYS A 167 23.70 -34.87 20.81
CA LYS A 167 22.45 -34.50 20.11
C LYS A 167 22.71 -33.86 18.76
N ASP A 168 23.75 -33.04 18.70
CA ASP A 168 24.05 -32.22 17.54
C ASP A 168 24.99 -32.94 16.57
N SER A 169 24.71 -32.83 15.29
CA SER A 169 25.56 -33.25 14.18
C SER A 169 26.57 -32.15 13.81
N LEU A 170 27.54 -32.44 12.95
CA LEU A 170 28.42 -31.42 12.40
C LEU A 170 27.63 -30.32 11.67
N ASN A 171 26.67 -30.73 10.85
CA ASN A 171 25.83 -29.77 10.13
C ASN A 171 24.98 -28.89 11.07
N ASP A 172 24.51 -29.42 12.20
CA ASP A 172 23.78 -28.62 13.20
C ASP A 172 24.65 -27.53 13.81
N VAL A 173 25.93 -27.90 14.15
CA VAL A 173 26.90 -26.92 14.68
C VAL A 173 27.20 -25.84 13.63
N LEU A 174 27.48 -26.21 12.39
CA LEU A 174 27.74 -25.25 11.31
C LEU A 174 26.54 -24.37 11.02
N ASN A 175 25.34 -24.93 11.06
CA ASN A 175 24.09 -24.15 10.91
C ASN A 175 23.89 -23.16 12.06
N ARG A 176 24.20 -23.52 13.31
CA ARG A 176 24.16 -22.57 14.43
C ARG A 176 25.16 -21.43 14.25
N ILE A 177 26.38 -21.74 13.78
CA ILE A 177 27.39 -20.72 13.44
C ILE A 177 26.82 -19.77 12.36
N ASN A 178 26.28 -20.32 11.28
CA ASN A 178 25.76 -19.54 10.14
C ASN A 178 24.56 -18.65 10.50
N ASN A 179 23.72 -19.11 11.43
CA ASN A 179 22.51 -18.40 11.89
C ASN A 179 22.78 -17.47 13.08
N SER A 180 23.99 -17.49 13.63
CA SER A 180 24.41 -16.58 14.69
C SER A 180 24.87 -15.22 14.15
N ASP A 181 25.05 -14.27 15.05
CA ASP A 181 25.63 -12.95 14.77
C ASP A 181 27.16 -12.97 14.71
N ALA A 182 27.78 -14.16 14.63
CA ALA A 182 29.22 -14.33 14.60
C ALA A 182 29.92 -13.77 13.34
N GLY A 183 29.15 -13.35 12.34
CA GLY A 183 29.69 -12.68 11.15
C GLY A 183 30.42 -13.61 10.16
N VAL A 184 30.26 -14.94 10.26
CA VAL A 184 30.87 -15.92 9.37
C VAL A 184 29.84 -16.82 8.71
N VAL A 185 30.26 -17.46 7.60
CA VAL A 185 29.58 -18.59 6.97
C VAL A 185 30.53 -19.78 6.95
N ALA A 186 30.08 -20.94 7.45
CA ALA A 186 30.84 -22.17 7.50
C ALA A 186 30.08 -23.30 6.78
N PHE A 187 30.80 -24.16 6.10
CA PHE A 187 30.25 -25.37 5.50
C PHE A 187 31.26 -26.51 5.50
N TYR A 188 30.77 -27.76 5.53
CA TYR A 188 31.55 -28.97 5.33
C TYR A 188 31.37 -29.46 3.89
N ASP A 189 32.47 -29.75 3.22
CA ASP A 189 32.48 -30.40 1.90
C ASP A 189 32.81 -31.89 2.04
N SER A 190 31.86 -32.74 1.70
CA SER A 190 31.99 -34.20 1.80
C SER A 190 32.98 -34.81 0.80
N VAL A 191 33.29 -34.11 -0.30
CA VAL A 191 34.24 -34.59 -1.30
C VAL A 191 35.66 -34.40 -0.81
N THR A 192 36.00 -33.22 -0.34
CA THR A 192 37.34 -32.91 0.22
C THR A 192 37.44 -33.24 1.69
N ARG A 193 36.32 -33.56 2.35
CA ARG A 193 36.22 -33.83 3.81
C ARG A 193 36.82 -32.72 4.66
N LYS A 194 36.60 -31.48 4.25
CA LYS A 194 37.11 -30.27 4.90
C LYS A 194 36.00 -29.31 5.23
N VAL A 195 36.26 -28.47 6.24
CA VAL A 195 35.41 -27.33 6.58
C VAL A 195 36.03 -26.06 6.02
N SER A 196 35.19 -25.17 5.49
CA SER A 196 35.58 -23.81 5.11
C SER A 196 34.78 -22.82 5.94
N ILE A 197 35.43 -21.76 6.41
CA ILE A 197 34.81 -20.61 7.10
C ILE A 197 35.20 -19.34 6.37
N THR A 198 34.24 -18.48 6.09
CA THR A 198 34.42 -17.21 5.39
C THR A 198 33.71 -16.10 6.16
N ALA A 199 34.33 -14.95 6.33
CA ALA A 199 33.68 -13.77 6.90
C ALA A 199 32.52 -13.29 5.99
N LYS A 200 31.41 -12.90 6.58
CA LYS A 200 30.25 -12.32 5.83
C LYS A 200 30.59 -10.94 5.27
N ASN A 201 31.49 -10.22 5.93
CA ASN A 201 31.91 -8.88 5.51
C ASN A 201 33.32 -8.93 4.94
N THR A 202 33.59 -8.02 4.02
CA THR A 202 34.93 -7.80 3.43
C THR A 202 35.70 -6.76 4.23
N GLY A 203 37.00 -6.62 3.94
CA GLY A 203 37.82 -5.57 4.50
C GLY A 203 39.03 -6.16 5.24
N ASP A 204 39.94 -5.26 5.63
CA ASP A 204 41.17 -5.51 6.33
C ASP A 204 41.10 -4.77 7.67
N ALA A 205 41.01 -5.52 8.76
CA ALA A 205 41.01 -4.99 10.12
C ALA A 205 42.45 -4.91 10.66
N THR A 206 42.66 -4.24 11.77
CA THR A 206 43.92 -4.30 12.47
C THR A 206 44.08 -5.68 13.12
N GLY A 207 44.77 -6.60 12.45
CA GLY A 207 44.92 -8.00 12.84
C GLY A 207 43.92 -8.91 12.11
N ALA A 208 43.74 -10.12 12.62
CA ALA A 208 42.94 -11.12 11.96
C ALA A 208 41.43 -10.75 11.90
N GLU A 209 40.82 -10.87 10.72
CA GLU A 209 39.39 -10.62 10.47
C GLU A 209 38.48 -11.77 10.91
N ILE A 210 39.01 -12.96 11.15
CA ILE A 210 38.31 -14.08 11.76
C ILE A 210 39.16 -14.60 12.91
N LYS A 211 38.59 -14.71 14.09
CA LYS A 211 39.21 -15.34 15.27
C LYS A 211 38.27 -16.41 15.79
N LEU A 212 38.88 -17.58 16.07
CA LEU A 212 38.16 -18.76 16.51
C LEU A 212 38.75 -19.25 17.85
N SER A 213 37.88 -19.68 18.76
CA SER A 213 38.34 -20.29 19.99
C SER A 213 39.11 -21.60 19.73
N PRO A 214 40.19 -21.91 20.49
CA PRO A 214 40.87 -23.16 20.39
C PRO A 214 39.97 -24.38 20.68
N GLY A 215 40.48 -25.58 20.45
CA GLY A 215 39.77 -26.83 20.71
C GLY A 215 38.96 -27.31 19.51
N PHE A 216 37.62 -27.14 19.53
CA PHE A 216 36.79 -27.67 18.42
C PHE A 216 37.25 -27.19 17.05
N PHE A 217 37.51 -25.90 16.88
CA PHE A 217 37.96 -25.36 15.60
C PHE A 217 39.36 -25.80 15.22
N THR A 218 40.32 -25.74 16.15
CA THR A 218 41.72 -26.04 15.86
C THR A 218 42.00 -27.53 15.86
N ASP A 219 41.45 -28.27 16.82
CA ASP A 219 41.78 -29.65 17.05
C ASP A 219 40.90 -30.62 16.24
N THR A 220 39.57 -30.36 16.15
CA THR A 220 38.67 -31.22 15.42
C THR A 220 38.51 -30.78 13.97
N LEU A 221 38.21 -29.49 13.72
CA LEU A 221 38.01 -28.99 12.36
C LEU A 221 39.31 -28.63 11.63
N LYS A 222 40.44 -28.69 12.32
CA LYS A 222 41.76 -28.42 11.73
C LYS A 222 41.88 -27.06 11.05
N LEU A 223 41.20 -26.05 11.63
CA LEU A 223 41.29 -24.65 11.24
C LEU A 223 42.39 -23.96 12.06
N ASP A 224 42.88 -22.83 11.60
CA ASP A 224 43.71 -21.96 12.40
C ASP A 224 42.88 -21.16 13.43
N ALA A 225 43.51 -20.65 14.47
CA ALA A 225 42.81 -19.84 15.47
C ALA A 225 42.42 -18.45 14.94
N ASP A 226 43.06 -17.98 13.90
CA ASP A 226 42.79 -16.71 13.23
C ASP A 226 43.09 -16.77 11.73
N SER A 227 42.69 -15.73 10.98
CA SER A 227 42.86 -15.60 9.53
C SER A 227 44.14 -14.85 9.14
N ASP A 228 44.94 -14.40 10.11
CA ASP A 228 46.13 -13.60 9.82
C ASP A 228 47.22 -14.43 9.15
N LEU A 229 47.54 -14.12 7.91
CA LEU A 229 48.58 -14.77 7.12
C LEU A 229 50.01 -14.42 7.59
N ALA A 230 50.15 -13.41 8.46
CA ALA A 230 51.45 -13.05 9.02
C ALA A 230 51.94 -14.10 10.04
N VAL A 231 51.07 -14.96 10.55
CA VAL A 231 51.40 -16.08 11.42
C VAL A 231 51.88 -17.25 10.56
N SER A 232 53.13 -17.67 10.77
CA SER A 232 53.73 -18.79 10.02
C SER A 232 52.91 -20.06 10.18
N GLY A 233 52.39 -20.58 9.06
CA GLY A 233 51.57 -21.79 9.01
C GLY A 233 50.08 -21.58 8.97
N SER A 234 49.59 -20.34 9.02
CA SER A 234 48.16 -20.02 8.82
C SER A 234 47.69 -20.54 7.45
N ARG A 235 46.47 -21.06 7.44
CA ARG A 235 45.77 -21.59 6.23
C ARG A 235 44.61 -20.74 5.82
N GLY A 236 44.49 -19.61 6.48
CA GLY A 236 43.58 -18.56 6.14
C GLY A 236 44.09 -17.65 5.03
N LYS A 237 43.24 -16.88 4.48
CA LYS A 237 43.51 -15.72 3.66
C LYS A 237 42.92 -14.52 4.39
N ALA A 238 43.75 -13.52 4.69
CA ALA A 238 43.29 -12.26 5.27
C ALA A 238 42.31 -11.56 4.34
N GLY A 239 41.46 -10.77 4.93
CA GLY A 239 40.61 -9.84 4.20
C GLY A 239 41.41 -8.73 3.53
N ALA A 240 40.79 -8.00 2.64
CA ALA A 240 41.42 -6.86 1.98
C ALA A 240 40.41 -5.72 1.82
N ASN A 241 40.89 -4.49 1.97
CA ASN A 241 40.12 -3.30 1.66
C ASN A 241 40.07 -3.06 0.14
N ALA A 242 38.96 -2.53 -0.34
CA ALA A 242 38.92 -1.92 -1.67
C ALA A 242 39.84 -0.71 -1.70
N ASP A 243 40.76 -0.67 -2.68
CA ASP A 243 41.72 0.43 -2.89
C ASP A 243 41.35 1.10 -4.23
N PHE A 244 41.10 2.39 -4.20
CA PHE A 244 40.74 3.15 -5.38
C PHE A 244 41.16 4.62 -5.27
N THR A 245 41.27 5.27 -6.44
CA THR A 245 41.51 6.70 -6.54
C THR A 245 40.26 7.38 -7.09
N ILE A 246 39.73 8.36 -6.39
CA ILE A 246 38.59 9.17 -6.84
C ILE A 246 39.01 10.65 -6.91
N ASN A 247 38.83 11.28 -8.08
CA ASN A 247 39.23 12.68 -8.32
C ASN A 247 40.68 12.98 -7.88
N GLY A 248 41.57 12.03 -8.08
CA GLY A 248 43.01 12.14 -7.69
C GLY A 248 43.29 11.77 -6.22
N LEU A 249 42.26 11.57 -5.38
CA LEU A 249 42.43 11.15 -3.98
C LEU A 249 42.42 9.61 -3.90
N ARG A 250 43.53 9.00 -3.54
CA ARG A 250 43.60 7.56 -3.23
C ARG A 250 43.05 7.30 -1.84
N THR A 251 42.14 6.35 -1.73
CA THR A 251 41.44 6.01 -0.48
C THR A 251 41.05 4.54 -0.46
N GLN A 252 40.67 4.04 0.71
CA GLN A 252 40.28 2.66 0.91
C GLN A 252 38.89 2.57 1.58
N ARG A 253 38.21 1.46 1.35
CA ARG A 253 36.94 1.11 2.03
C ARG A 253 36.91 -0.38 2.34
N SER A 254 36.35 -0.74 3.48
CA SER A 254 36.15 -2.14 3.88
C SER A 254 35.16 -2.90 2.97
N THR A 255 34.35 -2.19 2.20
CA THR A 255 33.37 -2.80 1.31
C THR A 255 33.49 -2.28 -0.12
N ASN A 256 33.04 -3.10 -1.09
CA ASN A 256 32.97 -2.70 -2.50
C ASN A 256 31.81 -1.75 -2.81
N THR A 257 30.88 -1.55 -1.86
CA THR A 257 29.74 -0.63 -2.00
C THR A 257 29.78 0.40 -0.89
N PHE A 258 29.83 1.68 -1.26
CA PHE A 258 29.93 2.81 -0.32
C PHE A 258 29.29 4.07 -0.88
N VAL A 259 29.01 5.03 -0.01
CA VAL A 259 28.37 6.31 -0.37
C VAL A 259 29.38 7.46 -0.27
N ILE A 260 29.45 8.27 -1.32
CA ILE A 260 30.19 9.54 -1.34
C ILE A 260 29.27 10.62 -1.91
N ASN A 261 29.09 11.71 -1.19
CA ASN A 261 28.29 12.88 -1.61
C ASN A 261 26.87 12.54 -2.11
N GLY A 262 26.21 11.54 -1.48
CA GLY A 262 24.86 11.12 -1.85
C GLY A 262 24.77 10.19 -3.07
N PHE A 263 25.92 9.78 -3.61
CA PHE A 263 25.99 8.74 -4.64
C PHE A 263 26.55 7.46 -4.05
N GLU A 264 25.90 6.33 -4.32
CA GLU A 264 26.39 5.01 -3.98
C GLU A 264 27.21 4.46 -5.13
N TYR A 265 28.47 4.13 -4.84
CA TYR A 265 29.40 3.50 -5.75
C TYR A 265 29.47 1.99 -5.43
N THR A 266 29.46 1.16 -6.46
CA THR A 266 29.72 -0.27 -6.35
C THR A 266 30.88 -0.62 -7.29
N LEU A 267 32.00 -1.01 -6.71
CA LEU A 267 33.18 -1.50 -7.44
C LEU A 267 32.96 -2.97 -7.79
N LYS A 268 33.11 -3.32 -9.07
CA LYS A 268 32.87 -4.68 -9.57
C LYS A 268 34.13 -5.39 -10.04
N GLN A 269 35.11 -4.63 -10.58
CA GLN A 269 36.39 -5.17 -10.99
C GLN A 269 37.47 -4.07 -11.01
N PRO A 270 38.77 -4.46 -10.84
CA PRO A 270 39.88 -3.53 -11.01
C PRO A 270 39.93 -2.95 -12.42
N THR A 271 40.33 -1.68 -12.54
CA THR A 271 40.43 -0.99 -13.84
C THR A 271 41.84 -0.91 -14.38
N GLY A 272 42.82 -1.39 -13.64
CA GLY A 272 44.23 -1.22 -13.96
C GLY A 272 44.63 0.25 -13.99
N THR A 273 45.19 0.70 -15.10
CA THR A 273 45.56 2.11 -15.31
C THR A 273 44.43 2.96 -15.87
N ALA A 274 43.31 2.33 -16.27
CA ALA A 274 42.19 3.06 -16.85
C ALA A 274 41.35 3.76 -15.77
N THR A 275 40.81 4.93 -16.13
CA THR A 275 39.93 5.71 -15.27
C THR A 275 38.49 5.64 -15.80
N VAL A 276 37.53 5.36 -14.92
CA VAL A 276 36.12 5.37 -15.22
C VAL A 276 35.58 6.78 -14.91
N THR A 277 34.99 7.42 -15.89
CA THR A 277 34.31 8.70 -15.72
C THR A 277 32.86 8.45 -15.29
N VAL A 278 32.43 9.15 -14.25
CA VAL A 278 31.07 9.11 -13.72
C VAL A 278 30.45 10.49 -13.82
N ASN A 279 29.37 10.59 -14.55
CA ASN A 279 28.62 11.84 -14.70
C ASN A 279 27.20 11.66 -14.22
N SER A 280 26.63 12.70 -13.61
CA SER A 280 25.21 12.75 -13.35
C SER A 280 24.57 13.97 -14.00
N ALA A 281 23.36 13.79 -14.48
CA ALA A 281 22.51 14.84 -15.02
C ALA A 281 21.13 14.77 -14.39
N THR A 282 20.33 15.80 -14.56
CA THR A 282 18.92 15.77 -14.18
C THR A 282 18.22 14.67 -14.94
N ASP A 283 17.39 13.88 -14.25
CA ASP A 283 16.57 12.81 -14.85
C ASP A 283 15.30 13.44 -15.45
N GLU A 284 15.47 14.03 -16.64
CA GLU A 284 14.37 14.70 -17.37
C GLU A 284 13.20 13.77 -17.63
N GLU A 285 13.47 12.48 -17.91
CA GLU A 285 12.43 11.49 -18.19
C GLU A 285 11.61 11.13 -16.94
N ALA A 286 12.27 10.97 -15.78
CA ALA A 286 11.57 10.70 -14.54
C ALA A 286 10.72 11.90 -14.07
N ILE A 287 11.19 13.12 -14.31
CA ILE A 287 10.43 14.35 -14.02
C ILE A 287 9.23 14.45 -14.97
N PHE A 288 9.45 14.28 -16.28
CA PHE A 288 8.40 14.28 -17.29
C PHE A 288 7.31 13.24 -16.96
N LYS A 289 7.72 12.01 -16.65
CA LYS A 289 6.79 10.95 -16.24
C LYS A 289 5.98 11.35 -15.00
N SER A 290 6.60 11.96 -14.00
CA SER A 290 5.91 12.35 -12.78
C SER A 290 4.87 13.45 -13.01
N VAL A 291 5.17 14.42 -13.89
CA VAL A 291 4.22 15.46 -14.31
C VAL A 291 3.10 14.87 -15.16
N LYS A 292 3.43 13.96 -16.07
CA LYS A 292 2.44 13.26 -16.89
C LYS A 292 1.50 12.42 -16.04
N ASP A 293 2.03 11.63 -15.12
CA ASP A 293 1.24 10.80 -14.19
C ASP A 293 0.29 11.67 -13.33
N PHE A 294 0.72 12.87 -12.94
CA PHE A 294 -0.15 13.85 -12.28
C PHE A 294 -1.31 14.30 -13.18
N VAL A 295 -1.02 14.68 -14.43
CA VAL A 295 -2.05 15.11 -15.39
C VAL A 295 -3.04 14.00 -15.66
N ASP A 296 -2.55 12.77 -15.86
CA ASP A 296 -3.39 11.59 -16.08
C ASP A 296 -4.30 11.32 -14.85
N LYS A 297 -3.76 11.39 -13.62
CA LYS A 297 -4.53 11.19 -12.39
C LYS A 297 -5.55 12.31 -12.14
N TYR A 298 -5.19 13.56 -12.43
CA TYR A 298 -6.13 14.67 -12.39
C TYR A 298 -7.28 14.44 -13.38
N ASN A 299 -6.97 14.10 -14.64
CA ASN A 299 -7.96 13.85 -15.67
C ASN A 299 -8.90 12.68 -15.31
N GLU A 300 -8.37 11.58 -14.77
CA GLU A 300 -9.16 10.46 -14.26
C GLU A 300 -10.16 10.93 -13.19
N THR A 301 -9.70 11.77 -12.27
CA THR A 301 -10.55 12.31 -11.19
C THR A 301 -11.64 13.22 -11.73
N ILE A 302 -11.29 14.13 -12.68
CA ILE A 302 -12.27 15.01 -13.35
C ILE A 302 -13.32 14.20 -14.09
N ASP A 303 -12.90 13.16 -14.83
CA ASP A 303 -13.82 12.27 -15.54
C ASP A 303 -14.75 11.53 -14.58
N GLY A 304 -14.22 10.99 -13.49
CA GLY A 304 -15.01 10.28 -12.49
C GLY A 304 -16.10 11.16 -11.88
N ILE A 305 -15.74 12.38 -11.47
CA ILE A 305 -16.68 13.34 -10.89
C ILE A 305 -17.68 13.83 -11.97
N SER A 306 -17.18 14.19 -13.16
CA SER A 306 -18.02 14.68 -14.26
C SER A 306 -19.03 13.62 -14.71
N SER A 307 -18.62 12.38 -14.84
CA SER A 307 -19.52 11.26 -15.16
C SER A 307 -20.63 11.13 -14.13
N LYS A 308 -20.30 11.26 -12.85
CA LYS A 308 -21.28 11.10 -11.75
C LYS A 308 -22.29 12.23 -11.70
N ILE A 309 -21.86 13.49 -11.92
CA ILE A 309 -22.79 14.64 -11.94
C ILE A 309 -23.62 14.75 -13.23
N ASN A 310 -23.20 14.10 -14.32
CA ASN A 310 -23.92 14.06 -15.58
C ASN A 310 -24.71 12.77 -15.81
N GLU A 311 -24.64 11.83 -14.87
CA GLU A 311 -25.34 10.55 -14.94
C GLU A 311 -26.85 10.74 -15.10
N GLU A 312 -27.48 9.93 -15.98
CA GLU A 312 -28.93 10.04 -16.23
C GLU A 312 -29.73 9.61 -15.00
N ARG A 313 -30.73 10.40 -14.61
CA ARG A 313 -31.66 10.07 -13.51
C ARG A 313 -32.95 9.44 -14.02
N TYR A 314 -33.12 8.16 -13.80
CA TYR A 314 -34.33 7.41 -14.16
C TYR A 314 -35.40 7.50 -13.06
N ARG A 315 -36.16 8.61 -13.01
CA ARG A 315 -37.13 8.91 -11.94
C ARG A 315 -38.25 7.87 -11.79
N LYS A 316 -38.55 7.09 -12.83
CA LYS A 316 -39.57 6.03 -12.82
C LYS A 316 -39.10 4.77 -12.09
N TYR A 317 -37.77 4.58 -11.98
CA TYR A 317 -37.18 3.46 -11.28
C TYR A 317 -36.94 3.87 -9.83
N GLN A 318 -37.80 3.35 -8.94
CA GLN A 318 -37.61 3.50 -7.49
C GLN A 318 -36.95 2.25 -6.93
N PRO A 319 -36.31 2.31 -5.75
CA PRO A 319 -35.86 1.10 -5.08
C PRO A 319 -37.00 0.10 -4.96
N LEU A 320 -36.74 -1.18 -5.25
CA LEU A 320 -37.73 -2.24 -5.18
C LEU A 320 -38.17 -2.47 -3.72
N SER A 321 -39.48 -2.72 -3.49
CA SER A 321 -39.92 -3.35 -2.26
C SER A 321 -39.56 -4.85 -2.27
N ASP A 322 -39.68 -5.50 -1.11
CA ASP A 322 -39.38 -6.94 -1.01
C ASP A 322 -40.30 -7.75 -1.93
N GLU A 323 -41.59 -7.42 -1.96
CA GLU A 323 -42.60 -8.06 -2.82
C GLU A 323 -42.32 -7.86 -4.32
N GLU A 324 -41.88 -6.63 -4.72
CA GLU A 324 -41.53 -6.34 -6.10
C GLU A 324 -40.24 -7.09 -6.50
N ARG A 325 -39.30 -7.23 -5.58
CA ARG A 325 -38.06 -7.99 -5.80
C ARG A 325 -38.31 -9.48 -5.95
N GLU A 326 -39.17 -10.05 -5.10
CA GLU A 326 -39.57 -11.47 -5.18
C GLU A 326 -40.34 -11.80 -6.47
N ALA A 327 -41.07 -10.83 -7.03
CA ALA A 327 -41.79 -10.98 -8.29
C ALA A 327 -40.87 -10.95 -9.55
N MET A 328 -39.59 -10.63 -9.40
CA MET A 328 -38.61 -10.52 -10.48
C MET A 328 -37.56 -11.62 -10.41
N THR A 329 -36.91 -11.90 -11.53
CA THR A 329 -35.68 -12.68 -11.50
C THR A 329 -34.53 -11.83 -10.95
N GLU A 330 -33.52 -12.46 -10.35
CA GLU A 330 -32.35 -11.77 -9.80
C GLU A 330 -31.73 -10.78 -10.81
N LYS A 331 -31.55 -11.22 -12.05
CA LYS A 331 -31.02 -10.38 -13.13
C LYS A 331 -31.91 -9.17 -13.46
N GLN A 332 -33.22 -9.33 -13.40
CA GLN A 332 -34.16 -8.21 -13.61
C GLN A 332 -34.10 -7.20 -12.46
N ALA A 333 -34.02 -7.70 -11.23
CA ALA A 333 -33.87 -6.86 -10.04
C ALA A 333 -32.55 -6.07 -10.05
N GLU A 334 -31.43 -6.71 -10.45
CA GLU A 334 -30.13 -6.03 -10.62
C GLU A 334 -30.20 -4.92 -11.66
N MET A 335 -30.73 -5.19 -12.86
CA MET A 335 -30.89 -4.18 -13.92
C MET A 335 -31.84 -3.04 -13.52
N TRP A 336 -32.84 -3.33 -12.68
CA TRP A 336 -33.70 -2.31 -12.11
C TRP A 336 -32.96 -1.44 -11.11
N ASP A 337 -32.21 -2.07 -10.19
CA ASP A 337 -31.42 -1.38 -9.17
C ASP A 337 -30.36 -0.49 -9.79
N GLU A 338 -29.67 -0.92 -10.85
CA GLU A 338 -28.72 -0.07 -11.59
C GLU A 338 -29.38 1.25 -12.06
N LYS A 339 -30.58 1.15 -12.66
CA LYS A 339 -31.33 2.34 -13.08
C LYS A 339 -31.83 3.16 -11.89
N ALA A 340 -32.25 2.50 -10.82
CA ALA A 340 -32.74 3.18 -9.62
C ALA A 340 -31.61 3.94 -8.89
N LYS A 341 -30.38 3.42 -8.88
CA LYS A 341 -29.17 4.05 -8.32
C LYS A 341 -28.61 5.17 -9.19
N SER A 342 -28.88 5.14 -10.51
CA SER A 342 -28.30 6.10 -11.45
C SER A 342 -28.73 7.54 -11.14
N GLY A 343 -27.78 8.48 -11.27
CA GLY A 343 -27.99 9.92 -11.18
C GLY A 343 -28.35 10.43 -9.78
N MET A 344 -27.89 9.77 -8.71
CA MET A 344 -28.10 10.26 -7.33
C MET A 344 -27.44 11.61 -7.06
N LEU A 345 -26.31 11.89 -7.74
CA LEU A 345 -25.56 13.15 -7.64
C LEU A 345 -25.67 13.98 -8.92
N ARG A 346 -26.71 13.76 -9.74
CA ARG A 346 -26.91 14.55 -10.95
C ARG A 346 -27.07 16.04 -10.63
N ASN A 347 -26.26 16.88 -11.33
CA ASN A 347 -26.20 18.33 -11.13
C ASN A 347 -25.88 18.73 -9.68
N ASP A 348 -25.11 17.90 -8.96
CA ASP A 348 -24.71 18.20 -7.59
C ASP A 348 -23.86 19.45 -7.52
N SER A 349 -24.24 20.40 -6.66
CA SER A 349 -23.59 21.70 -6.54
C SER A 349 -22.24 21.66 -5.86
N ILE A 350 -22.03 20.71 -4.93
CA ILE A 350 -20.75 20.55 -4.22
C ILE A 350 -19.70 20.07 -5.20
N LEU A 351 -20.00 19.02 -5.95
CA LEU A 351 -19.08 18.43 -6.92
C LEU A 351 -18.84 19.35 -8.13
N SER A 352 -19.88 20.00 -8.64
CA SER A 352 -19.74 20.97 -9.73
C SER A 352 -18.91 22.19 -9.32
N GLY A 353 -19.10 22.67 -8.08
CA GLY A 353 -18.30 23.74 -7.48
C GLY A 353 -16.84 23.33 -7.33
N ALA A 354 -16.57 22.09 -6.88
CA ALA A 354 -15.23 21.54 -6.76
C ALA A 354 -14.50 21.48 -8.11
N LEU A 355 -15.15 20.94 -9.16
CA LEU A 355 -14.57 20.89 -10.52
C LEU A 355 -14.20 22.28 -11.03
N ASN A 356 -15.09 23.27 -10.85
CA ASN A 356 -14.82 24.64 -11.25
C ASN A 356 -13.63 25.23 -10.50
N LYS A 357 -13.57 25.06 -9.18
CA LYS A 357 -12.48 25.62 -8.37
C LYS A 357 -11.14 24.96 -8.68
N MET A 358 -11.11 23.62 -8.81
CA MET A 358 -9.91 22.88 -9.23
C MET A 358 -9.39 23.35 -10.59
N ARG A 359 -10.30 23.63 -11.55
CA ARG A 359 -9.93 24.19 -12.85
C ARG A 359 -9.33 25.58 -12.71
N ILE A 360 -9.94 26.47 -11.91
CA ILE A 360 -9.45 27.84 -11.67
C ILE A 360 -8.08 27.80 -11.00
N ASP A 361 -7.88 26.93 -10.00
CA ASP A 361 -6.61 26.78 -9.29
C ASP A 361 -5.46 26.43 -10.24
N LEU A 362 -5.70 25.51 -11.20
CA LEU A 362 -4.69 25.09 -12.17
C LEU A 362 -4.51 26.06 -13.34
N TYR A 363 -5.44 26.97 -13.56
CA TYR A 363 -5.34 27.99 -14.63
C TYR A 363 -4.72 29.29 -14.13
N SER A 364 -4.68 29.51 -12.82
CA SER A 364 -4.15 30.73 -12.22
C SER A 364 -2.63 30.82 -12.32
N SER A 365 -2.09 32.03 -12.34
CA SER A 365 -0.65 32.25 -12.16
C SER A 365 -0.22 32.02 -10.71
N VAL A 366 1.06 31.78 -10.52
CA VAL A 366 1.70 31.50 -9.23
C VAL A 366 2.66 32.65 -8.90
N GLY A 367 2.61 33.14 -7.66
CA GLY A 367 3.45 34.23 -7.19
C GLY A 367 3.08 35.60 -7.75
N ASN A 368 3.92 36.56 -7.43
CA ASN A 368 3.85 37.93 -7.94
C ASN A 368 5.25 38.43 -8.29
N SER A 369 5.36 39.65 -8.79
CA SER A 369 6.61 40.30 -9.23
C SER A 369 7.67 40.47 -8.12
N THR A 370 7.35 40.20 -6.86
CA THR A 370 8.29 40.27 -5.72
C THR A 370 8.82 38.91 -5.29
N ASP A 371 8.22 37.83 -5.77
CA ASP A 371 8.63 36.47 -5.45
C ASP A 371 9.72 35.96 -6.41
N SER A 372 10.57 35.08 -5.93
CA SER A 372 11.65 34.44 -6.71
C SER A 372 11.16 33.34 -7.65
N ILE A 373 9.98 33.51 -8.25
CA ILE A 373 9.45 32.63 -9.28
C ILE A 373 9.95 33.13 -10.63
N ASN A 374 10.26 32.19 -11.51
CA ASN A 374 10.68 32.52 -12.86
C ASN A 374 9.44 32.95 -13.66
N ASP A 375 9.38 34.22 -14.05
CA ASP A 375 8.25 34.81 -14.80
C ASP A 375 7.92 34.07 -16.12
N ASN A 376 8.84 33.24 -16.63
CA ASN A 376 8.62 32.41 -17.81
C ASN A 376 7.92 31.08 -17.48
N TYR A 377 7.69 30.76 -16.20
CA TYR A 377 7.11 29.50 -15.73
C TYR A 377 6.17 29.73 -14.54
N ASP A 378 5.32 30.74 -14.60
CA ASP A 378 4.33 31.04 -13.56
C ASP A 378 2.96 30.42 -13.81
N GLN A 379 2.75 29.79 -14.99
CA GLN A 379 1.51 29.13 -15.39
C GLN A 379 1.75 27.77 -16.06
N LEU A 380 0.77 26.86 -15.97
CA LEU A 380 0.83 25.55 -16.64
C LEU A 380 0.98 25.67 -18.17
N SER A 381 0.39 26.71 -18.77
CA SER A 381 0.45 26.94 -20.22
C SER A 381 1.87 27.21 -20.73
N GLU A 382 2.73 27.72 -19.89
CA GLU A 382 4.12 28.06 -20.21
C GLU A 382 5.01 26.84 -20.23
N ILE A 383 4.71 25.85 -19.40
CA ILE A 383 5.37 24.54 -19.42
C ILE A 383 4.71 23.53 -20.38
N GLY A 384 3.77 23.98 -21.24
CA GLY A 384 3.13 23.12 -22.24
C GLY A 384 1.94 22.33 -21.74
N ILE A 385 1.37 22.65 -20.58
CA ILE A 385 0.15 21.99 -20.08
C ILE A 385 -1.02 22.98 -20.20
N LYS A 386 -2.07 22.60 -20.93
CA LYS A 386 -3.24 23.46 -21.16
C LYS A 386 -4.51 22.72 -20.82
N THR A 387 -5.58 23.45 -20.51
CA THR A 387 -6.92 22.86 -20.42
C THR A 387 -7.43 22.54 -21.81
N SER A 388 -8.15 21.43 -21.94
CA SER A 388 -8.83 21.06 -23.19
C SER A 388 -9.74 22.19 -23.69
N SER A 389 -9.74 22.44 -25.00
CA SER A 389 -10.63 23.40 -25.66
C SER A 389 -12.09 22.95 -25.65
N ASN A 390 -12.36 21.68 -25.39
CA ASN A 390 -13.70 21.14 -25.24
C ASN A 390 -14.24 21.39 -23.84
N TYR A 391 -15.11 22.39 -23.69
CA TYR A 391 -15.69 22.76 -22.39
C TYR A 391 -16.47 21.62 -21.72
N ARG A 392 -16.95 20.62 -22.49
CA ARG A 392 -17.68 19.46 -21.95
C ARG A 392 -16.77 18.49 -21.20
N GLU A 393 -15.46 18.57 -21.41
CA GLU A 393 -14.48 17.73 -20.72
C GLU A 393 -14.13 18.24 -19.31
N GLY A 394 -14.89 19.24 -18.79
CA GLY A 394 -14.83 19.64 -17.39
C GLY A 394 -13.50 20.26 -16.93
N GLY A 395 -12.62 20.66 -17.86
CA GLY A 395 -11.32 21.23 -17.52
C GLY A 395 -10.16 20.24 -17.51
N LYS A 396 -10.26 19.14 -18.27
CA LYS A 396 -9.14 18.21 -18.50
C LYS A 396 -7.89 18.93 -18.98
N LEU A 397 -6.76 18.42 -18.56
CA LEU A 397 -5.45 18.90 -18.96
C LEU A 397 -4.92 18.11 -20.15
N VAL A 398 -4.25 18.80 -21.06
CA VAL A 398 -3.57 18.25 -22.24
C VAL A 398 -2.11 18.70 -22.22
N ILE A 399 -1.20 17.77 -22.48
CA ILE A 399 0.24 18.00 -22.48
C ILE A 399 0.75 18.17 -23.90
N ASP A 400 1.50 19.24 -24.13
CA ASP A 400 2.45 19.37 -25.24
C ASP A 400 3.80 18.79 -24.76
N GLU A 401 4.08 17.53 -25.15
CA GLU A 401 5.27 16.82 -24.67
C GLU A 401 6.58 17.53 -25.01
N ALA A 402 6.67 18.11 -26.21
CA ALA A 402 7.89 18.78 -26.66
C ALA A 402 8.17 20.02 -25.78
N LYS A 403 7.15 20.82 -25.54
CA LYS A 403 7.27 22.04 -24.70
C LYS A 403 7.52 21.71 -23.23
N LEU A 404 6.88 20.65 -22.69
CA LEU A 404 7.12 20.22 -21.31
C LEU A 404 8.55 19.70 -21.12
N ARG A 405 9.07 18.91 -22.06
CA ARG A 405 10.46 18.43 -22.03
C ARG A 405 11.47 19.57 -22.11
N GLU A 406 11.21 20.56 -22.96
CA GLU A 406 12.03 21.75 -23.04
C GLU A 406 12.05 22.56 -21.73
N ALA A 407 10.89 22.76 -21.10
CA ALA A 407 10.78 23.44 -19.81
C ALA A 407 11.53 22.68 -18.69
N ILE A 408 11.39 21.35 -18.64
CA ILE A 408 12.11 20.49 -17.66
C ILE A 408 13.62 20.59 -17.86
N LYS A 409 14.09 20.58 -19.09
CA LYS A 409 15.52 20.69 -19.42
C LYS A 409 16.09 22.04 -19.01
N ASN A 410 15.33 23.12 -19.27
CA ASN A 410 15.79 24.49 -19.01
C ASN A 410 15.83 24.80 -17.51
N ASP A 411 14.77 24.53 -16.75
CA ASP A 411 14.71 24.80 -15.32
C ASP A 411 13.72 23.87 -14.57
N PRO A 412 14.15 22.69 -14.15
CA PRO A 412 13.31 21.77 -13.38
C PRO A 412 12.92 22.33 -12.00
N ASN A 413 13.72 23.27 -11.44
CA ASN A 413 13.41 23.88 -10.15
C ASN A 413 12.30 24.93 -10.27
N ALA A 414 12.23 25.66 -11.39
CA ALA A 414 11.12 26.57 -11.65
C ALA A 414 9.79 25.77 -11.77
N ILE A 415 9.82 24.60 -12.42
CA ILE A 415 8.64 23.73 -12.49
C ILE A 415 8.25 23.24 -11.09
N TYR A 416 9.22 22.84 -10.26
CA TYR A 416 8.94 22.51 -8.85
C TYR A 416 8.26 23.66 -8.12
N LYS A 417 8.78 24.89 -8.24
CA LYS A 417 8.19 26.08 -7.61
C LYS A 417 6.79 26.38 -8.13
N LEU A 418 6.53 26.23 -9.43
CA LEU A 418 5.20 26.39 -10.02
C LEU A 418 4.15 25.53 -9.31
N PHE A 419 4.50 24.32 -8.91
CA PHE A 419 3.57 23.43 -8.19
C PHE A 419 3.53 23.67 -6.68
N THR A 420 4.64 24.07 -6.06
CA THR A 420 4.80 23.98 -4.59
C THR A 420 5.06 25.29 -3.88
N HIS A 421 5.17 26.42 -4.60
CA HIS A 421 5.41 27.72 -4.00
C HIS A 421 4.49 27.98 -2.80
N ASP A 422 5.05 28.59 -1.74
CA ASP A 422 4.37 28.92 -0.49
C ASP A 422 4.34 30.45 -0.36
N SER A 423 3.21 31.05 -0.65
CA SER A 423 3.03 32.49 -0.55
C SER A 423 2.30 32.87 0.75
N ALA A 424 2.66 34.03 1.31
CA ALA A 424 1.89 34.61 2.40
C ALA A 424 0.59 35.29 1.92
N ILE A 425 0.40 35.38 0.61
CA ILE A 425 -0.75 36.03 -0.03
C ILE A 425 -1.68 34.92 -0.59
N ASP A 426 -2.92 34.93 -0.16
CA ASP A 426 -3.95 34.00 -0.66
C ASP A 426 -4.09 34.10 -2.18
N GLY A 427 -4.07 32.96 -2.85
CA GLY A 427 -4.22 32.87 -4.30
C GLY A 427 -2.92 32.92 -5.10
N GLU A 428 -1.77 33.22 -4.49
CA GLU A 428 -0.44 33.23 -5.13
C GLU A 428 0.36 31.94 -4.88
N ASP A 429 -0.18 31.03 -4.12
CA ASP A 429 0.37 29.70 -3.86
C ASP A 429 0.63 28.88 -5.13
N GLY A 430 1.54 27.92 -5.03
CA GLY A 430 1.79 26.92 -6.07
C GLY A 430 0.56 26.11 -6.42
N LEU A 431 0.46 25.70 -7.69
CA LEU A 431 -0.75 25.06 -8.25
C LEU A 431 -1.16 23.78 -7.51
N ALA A 432 -0.20 22.95 -7.11
CA ALA A 432 -0.49 21.74 -6.33
C ALA A 432 -0.97 22.08 -4.91
N ARG A 433 -0.51 23.18 -4.34
CA ARG A 433 -0.95 23.67 -3.02
C ARG A 433 -2.39 24.15 -3.08
N LYS A 434 -2.74 25.00 -4.07
CA LYS A 434 -4.11 25.46 -4.33
C LYS A 434 -5.06 24.28 -4.55
N LEU A 435 -4.67 23.36 -5.44
CA LEU A 435 -5.46 22.16 -5.76
C LEU A 435 -5.72 21.33 -4.51
N ARG A 436 -4.70 21.05 -3.69
CA ARG A 436 -4.84 20.29 -2.44
C ARG A 436 -5.73 21.00 -1.41
N SER A 437 -5.65 22.31 -1.31
CA SER A 437 -6.56 23.09 -0.46
C SER A 437 -8.00 22.91 -0.90
N THR A 438 -8.30 23.09 -2.19
CA THR A 438 -9.64 22.91 -2.76
C THR A 438 -10.17 21.49 -2.56
N ILE A 439 -9.34 20.48 -2.74
CA ILE A 439 -9.71 19.08 -2.49
C ILE A 439 -10.08 18.88 -1.01
N LYS A 440 -9.26 19.35 -0.06
CA LYS A 440 -9.52 19.20 1.38
C LYS A 440 -10.79 19.92 1.82
N ASP A 441 -11.03 21.13 1.31
CA ASP A 441 -12.26 21.87 1.57
C ASP A 441 -13.47 21.10 1.06
N THR A 442 -13.39 20.57 -0.16
CA THR A 442 -14.47 19.76 -0.77
C THR A 442 -14.71 18.49 0.03
N ILE A 443 -13.67 17.77 0.43
CA ILE A 443 -13.78 16.60 1.31
C ILE A 443 -14.50 16.95 2.61
N THR A 444 -14.16 18.08 3.23
CA THR A 444 -14.79 18.54 4.47
C THR A 444 -16.29 18.80 4.27
N VAL A 445 -16.68 19.43 3.16
CA VAL A 445 -18.09 19.68 2.81
C VAL A 445 -18.85 18.37 2.56
N ILE A 446 -18.25 17.45 1.80
CA ILE A 446 -18.83 16.11 1.55
C ILE A 446 -19.00 15.35 2.87
N GLU A 447 -18.01 15.39 3.77
CA GLU A 447 -18.12 14.75 5.09
C GLU A 447 -19.21 15.37 5.97
N GLY A 448 -19.47 16.65 5.85
CA GLY A 448 -20.63 17.30 6.48
C GLY A 448 -21.97 16.81 5.92
N ARG A 449 -22.00 16.38 4.66
CA ARG A 449 -23.19 15.86 3.98
C ARG A 449 -23.39 14.36 4.19
N ALA A 450 -22.36 13.54 3.96
CA ALA A 450 -22.43 12.08 3.88
C ALA A 450 -21.67 11.33 4.99
N GLY A 451 -20.94 12.06 5.83
CA GLY A 451 -20.09 11.48 6.87
C GLY A 451 -18.87 10.74 6.30
N ASN A 452 -18.06 10.21 7.21
CA ASN A 452 -16.96 9.31 6.92
C ASN A 452 -17.03 8.09 7.87
N ALA A 453 -16.00 7.23 7.86
CA ALA A 453 -15.96 6.03 8.70
C ALA A 453 -15.94 6.32 10.22
N LEU A 454 -15.53 7.53 10.63
CA LEU A 454 -15.38 7.93 12.03
C LEU A 454 -16.59 8.72 12.58
N LYS A 455 -17.44 9.26 11.69
CA LYS A 455 -18.59 10.09 12.09
C LYS A 455 -19.83 9.25 12.36
N THR A 456 -20.49 9.50 13.48
CA THR A 456 -21.82 8.93 13.78
C THR A 456 -22.90 9.57 12.93
N SER A 457 -24.04 8.87 12.72
CA SER A 457 -25.16 9.37 11.90
C SER A 457 -25.70 10.73 12.33
N ALA A 458 -25.56 11.12 13.60
CA ALA A 458 -25.96 12.42 14.09
C ALA A 458 -25.08 13.58 13.59
N GLN A 459 -23.85 13.30 13.17
CA GLN A 459 -22.85 14.32 12.84
C GLN A 459 -22.89 14.79 11.37
N PHE A 460 -23.70 14.17 10.51
CA PHE A 460 -23.82 14.55 9.11
C PHE A 460 -25.28 14.54 8.61
N THR A 461 -25.53 15.30 7.57
CA THR A 461 -26.92 15.58 7.14
C THR A 461 -27.70 14.34 6.71
N LEU A 462 -27.11 13.50 5.82
CA LEU A 462 -27.76 12.27 5.37
C LEU A 462 -27.94 11.26 6.51
N GLY A 463 -27.04 11.23 7.48
CA GLY A 463 -27.17 10.40 8.67
C GLY A 463 -28.37 10.78 9.54
N ARG A 464 -28.56 12.07 9.81
CA ARG A 464 -29.74 12.56 10.54
C ARG A 464 -31.03 12.22 9.78
N ASN A 465 -31.04 12.35 8.44
CA ASN A 465 -32.18 11.98 7.62
C ASN A 465 -32.51 10.49 7.73
N LEU A 466 -31.48 9.62 7.68
CA LEU A 466 -31.62 8.17 7.86
C LEU A 466 -32.20 7.84 9.23
N THR A 467 -31.65 8.39 10.32
CA THR A 467 -32.17 8.19 11.68
C THR A 467 -33.64 8.64 11.82
N SER A 468 -33.99 9.76 11.17
CA SER A 468 -35.39 10.25 11.16
C SER A 468 -36.30 9.28 10.42
N ILE A 469 -35.88 8.76 9.29
CA ILE A 469 -36.67 7.76 8.52
C ILE A 469 -36.80 6.46 9.30
N ASP A 470 -35.76 5.95 9.91
CA ASP A 470 -35.81 4.74 10.75
C ASP A 470 -36.84 4.92 11.89
N SER A 471 -36.83 6.08 12.53
CA SER A 471 -37.86 6.41 13.55
C SER A 471 -39.29 6.47 12.97
N GLN A 472 -39.44 6.86 11.72
CA GLN A 472 -40.77 6.86 11.05
C GLN A 472 -41.19 5.43 10.69
N ILE A 473 -40.29 4.61 10.19
CA ILE A 473 -40.50 3.19 9.88
C ILE A 473 -40.96 2.46 11.13
N ASN A 474 -40.24 2.54 12.24
CA ASN A 474 -40.58 1.85 13.49
C ASN A 474 -41.96 2.25 13.98
N ARG A 475 -42.31 3.57 13.98
CA ARG A 475 -43.66 4.02 14.37
C ARG A 475 -44.75 3.51 13.43
N PHE A 476 -44.42 3.35 12.14
CA PHE A 476 -45.38 2.86 11.16
C PHE A 476 -45.62 1.36 11.30
N GLU A 477 -44.57 0.59 11.57
CA GLU A 477 -44.65 -0.85 11.88
C GLU A 477 -45.51 -1.11 13.13
N ASP A 478 -45.29 -0.34 14.22
CA ASP A 478 -46.13 -0.40 15.42
C ASP A 478 -47.59 -0.10 15.11
N ARG A 479 -47.85 0.83 14.21
CA ARG A 479 -49.23 1.17 13.74
C ARG A 479 -49.82 0.01 12.94
N LEU A 480 -49.07 -0.61 12.04
CA LEU A 480 -49.55 -1.73 11.22
C LEU A 480 -49.98 -2.92 12.08
N ILE A 481 -49.23 -3.25 13.12
CA ILE A 481 -49.59 -4.28 14.10
C ILE A 481 -50.95 -3.97 14.72
N LYS A 482 -51.21 -2.73 15.13
CA LYS A 482 -52.48 -2.32 15.70
C LYS A 482 -53.63 -2.34 14.68
N VAL A 483 -53.37 -2.02 13.42
CA VAL A 483 -54.33 -2.07 12.31
C VAL A 483 -54.70 -3.53 11.99
N GLU A 484 -53.70 -4.43 11.92
CA GLU A 484 -53.92 -5.85 11.71
C GLU A 484 -54.77 -6.46 12.84
N ASP A 485 -54.44 -6.17 14.10
CA ASP A 485 -55.24 -6.61 15.25
C ASP A 485 -56.68 -6.06 15.22
N ARG A 486 -56.88 -4.85 14.67
CA ARG A 486 -58.22 -4.25 14.48
C ARG A 486 -58.99 -5.03 13.42
N TYR A 487 -58.41 -5.33 12.28
CA TYR A 487 -59.05 -6.11 11.23
C TYR A 487 -59.41 -7.48 11.72
N TRP A 488 -58.51 -8.17 12.39
CA TRP A 488 -58.79 -9.49 13.00
C TRP A 488 -59.95 -9.47 13.98
N ARG A 489 -60.04 -8.43 14.83
CA ARG A 489 -61.17 -8.25 15.75
C ARG A 489 -62.48 -7.99 15.02
N GLN A 490 -62.47 -7.19 13.97
CA GLN A 490 -63.68 -6.88 13.17
C GLN A 490 -64.17 -8.11 12.44
N PHE A 491 -63.32 -8.84 11.76
CA PHE A 491 -63.70 -10.06 11.06
C PHE A 491 -64.16 -11.17 12.04
N THR A 492 -63.48 -11.32 13.18
CA THR A 492 -63.94 -12.27 14.23
C THR A 492 -65.31 -11.91 14.77
N ALA A 493 -65.60 -10.63 14.98
CA ALA A 493 -66.93 -10.18 15.41
C ALA A 493 -68.00 -10.42 14.34
N MET A 494 -67.68 -10.19 13.07
CA MET A 494 -68.55 -10.50 11.93
C MET A 494 -68.84 -11.99 11.81
N GLU A 495 -67.84 -12.87 11.89
CA GLU A 495 -68.01 -14.32 11.90
C GLU A 495 -68.97 -14.77 13.03
N LYS A 496 -68.76 -14.25 14.24
CA LYS A 496 -69.67 -14.56 15.37
C LYS A 496 -71.10 -14.09 15.13
N ALA A 497 -71.29 -12.94 14.48
CA ALA A 497 -72.62 -12.41 14.14
C ALA A 497 -73.28 -13.29 13.07
N ILE A 498 -72.54 -13.72 12.02
CA ILE A 498 -73.05 -14.64 10.97
C ILE A 498 -73.38 -15.99 11.57
N GLN A 499 -72.52 -16.56 12.44
CA GLN A 499 -72.80 -17.79 13.14
C GLN A 499 -74.07 -17.72 13.96
N LYS A 500 -74.27 -16.63 14.70
CA LYS A 500 -75.49 -16.37 15.46
C LYS A 500 -76.74 -16.29 14.56
N ALA A 501 -76.66 -15.55 13.44
CA ALA A 501 -77.71 -15.43 12.46
C ALA A 501 -78.08 -16.78 11.81
N ASN A 502 -77.03 -17.57 11.43
CA ASN A 502 -77.23 -18.91 10.88
C ASN A 502 -77.89 -19.86 11.91
N SER A 503 -77.47 -19.82 13.18
CA SER A 503 -78.08 -20.58 14.26
C SER A 503 -79.56 -20.17 14.52
N GLN A 504 -79.87 -18.85 14.47
CA GLN A 504 -81.23 -18.38 14.58
C GLN A 504 -82.11 -18.77 13.39
N SER A 505 -81.55 -18.72 12.17
CA SER A 505 -82.22 -19.20 10.95
C SER A 505 -82.51 -20.69 10.99
N ALA A 506 -81.53 -21.49 11.42
CA ALA A 506 -81.72 -22.96 11.59
C ALA A 506 -82.79 -23.25 12.65
N TYR A 507 -82.76 -22.51 13.77
CA TYR A 507 -83.79 -22.64 14.79
C TYR A 507 -85.20 -22.29 14.28
N LEU A 508 -85.34 -21.18 13.51
CA LEU A 508 -86.59 -20.80 12.89
C LEU A 508 -87.06 -21.85 11.87
N MET A 509 -86.16 -22.37 11.00
CA MET A 509 -86.49 -23.44 10.06
C MET A 509 -86.99 -24.71 10.78
N GLN A 510 -86.42 -25.03 11.92
CA GLN A 510 -86.84 -26.16 12.72
C GLN A 510 -88.24 -25.96 13.33
N GLN A 511 -88.61 -24.70 13.68
CA GLN A 511 -89.93 -24.37 14.18
C GLN A 511 -91.00 -24.38 13.09
N PHE A 512 -90.67 -24.07 11.83
CA PHE A 512 -91.65 -24.02 10.69
C PHE A 512 -91.70 -25.35 9.92
N SER A 513 -90.94 -26.34 10.28
CA SER A 513 -90.94 -27.71 9.66
C SER A 513 -91.80 -28.73 10.42
N TYR A 514 -92.69 -28.21 11.30
CA TYR A 514 -93.72 -29.02 11.93
C TYR A 514 -95.12 -28.64 11.41
#